data_cd595bb0b27b675eee46eca7da7b6592
#
_entry.id   cd595bb0b27b675eee46eca7da7b6592
#
_cell.length_a   1.000
_cell.length_b   1.000
_cell.length_c   1.000
_cell.angle_alpha   90.00
_cell.angle_beta   90.00
_cell.angle_gamma   90.00
#
_symmetry.space_group_name_H-M   'P 1'
#
loop_
_entity.id
_entity.type
_entity.pdbx_description
1 polymer ?
#
loop_
_entity_poly.entity_id
_entity_poly.type
_entity_poly.pdbx_seq_one_letter_code
_entity_poly.pdbx_strand_id
1 'polypeptide(L)'
;MDLRFESLSPEQAAVSNAKIIITTEDEAHIVKRKDVLLDSELGKYPTLLKAKMLRKVIGSHHDDQLTIGVDPGDRIGISIIYLHDEIDSFVESSPHSAFELISTLLLGIDSQRKVVRIGDGNFAITKQIALMIQRRFNDLVHVEIVDEHGTSLPKYIDANRRGVRDRSSARAIAL
;
A
#
# COMPACT_ATOMS: atom_id res chain seq x y z
N MET A 1 -11.80 -4.44 -1.88
CA MET A 1 -12.20 -4.15 -3.28
C MET A 1 -12.76 -5.42 -3.89
N ASP A 2 -14.03 -5.40 -4.33
CA ASP A 2 -14.67 -6.53 -5.01
C ASP A 2 -14.60 -6.29 -6.53
N LEU A 3 -13.82 -7.11 -7.23
CA LEU A 3 -13.58 -6.96 -8.66
C LEU A 3 -14.40 -8.01 -9.42
N ARG A 4 -15.24 -7.56 -10.34
CA ARG A 4 -15.84 -8.43 -11.33
C ARG A 4 -14.85 -8.66 -12.46
N PHE A 5 -14.68 -9.90 -12.87
CA PHE A 5 -13.78 -10.27 -13.98
C PHE A 5 -14.49 -11.20 -14.95
N GLU A 6 -14.04 -11.17 -16.19
CA GLU A 6 -14.47 -12.05 -17.28
C GLU A 6 -13.23 -12.60 -17.97
N SER A 7 -13.31 -13.82 -18.48
CA SER A 7 -12.28 -14.40 -19.34
C SER A 7 -12.72 -14.24 -20.79
N LEU A 8 -11.90 -13.56 -21.59
CA LEU A 8 -12.18 -13.22 -22.99
C LEU A 8 -11.01 -13.64 -23.86
N SER A 9 -11.28 -13.89 -25.16
CA SER A 9 -10.17 -14.00 -26.11
C SER A 9 -9.51 -12.63 -26.31
N PRO A 10 -8.24 -12.56 -26.78
CA PRO A 10 -7.56 -11.29 -27.04
C PRO A 10 -8.36 -10.34 -27.96
N GLU A 11 -9.04 -10.87 -28.99
CA GLU A 11 -9.86 -10.10 -29.90
C GLU A 11 -11.11 -9.54 -29.21
N GLN A 12 -11.76 -10.34 -28.34
CA GLN A 12 -12.90 -9.91 -27.57
C GLN A 12 -12.48 -8.86 -26.53
N ALA A 13 -11.32 -9.07 -25.88
CA ALA A 13 -10.76 -8.12 -24.93
C ALA A 13 -10.46 -6.77 -25.58
N ALA A 14 -9.97 -6.75 -26.82
CA ALA A 14 -9.67 -5.53 -27.57
C ALA A 14 -10.87 -4.59 -27.71
N VAL A 15 -12.09 -5.14 -27.84
CA VAL A 15 -13.34 -4.37 -28.02
C VAL A 15 -14.21 -4.33 -26.78
N SER A 16 -13.78 -4.92 -25.67
CA SER A 16 -14.53 -4.98 -24.41
C SER A 16 -14.59 -3.60 -23.72
N ASN A 17 -15.59 -3.40 -22.86
CA ASN A 17 -15.71 -2.23 -21.99
C ASN A 17 -14.95 -2.39 -20.66
N ALA A 18 -14.09 -3.41 -20.54
CA ALA A 18 -13.30 -3.61 -19.34
C ALA A 18 -12.36 -2.41 -19.09
N LYS A 19 -12.30 -1.94 -17.85
CA LYS A 19 -11.41 -0.82 -17.46
C LYS A 19 -9.94 -1.23 -17.40
N ILE A 20 -9.69 -2.52 -17.18
CA ILE A 20 -8.34 -3.11 -17.14
C ILE A 20 -8.40 -4.45 -17.85
N ILE A 21 -7.39 -4.73 -18.64
CA ILE A 21 -7.17 -6.04 -19.24
C ILE A 21 -5.86 -6.59 -18.70
N ILE A 22 -5.89 -7.83 -18.24
CA ILE A 22 -4.68 -8.57 -17.85
C ILE A 22 -4.45 -9.61 -18.93
N THR A 23 -3.27 -9.60 -19.53
CA THR A 23 -2.90 -10.51 -20.60
C THR A 23 -1.40 -10.79 -20.61
N THR A 24 -0.95 -11.69 -21.46
CA THR A 24 0.48 -12.00 -21.67
C THR A 24 1.13 -11.01 -22.64
N GLU A 25 2.47 -10.96 -22.66
CA GLU A 25 3.21 -10.17 -23.65
C GLU A 25 2.87 -10.61 -25.09
N ASP A 26 2.71 -11.91 -25.29
CA ASP A 26 2.40 -12.49 -26.61
C ASP A 26 1.03 -12.07 -27.13
N GLU A 27 0.05 -11.83 -26.27
CA GLU A 27 -1.31 -11.44 -26.64
C GLU A 27 -1.52 -9.92 -26.67
N ALA A 28 -0.69 -9.17 -25.98
CA ALA A 28 -0.82 -7.72 -25.84
C ALA A 28 -0.86 -6.99 -27.19
N HIS A 29 -0.15 -7.51 -28.21
CA HIS A 29 -0.13 -6.96 -29.57
C HIS A 29 -1.48 -7.12 -30.29
N ILE A 30 -2.32 -8.09 -29.92
CA ILE A 30 -3.67 -8.31 -30.43
C ILE A 30 -4.65 -7.37 -29.73
N VAL A 31 -4.54 -7.25 -28.39
CA VAL A 31 -5.43 -6.41 -27.57
C VAL A 31 -5.31 -4.93 -27.94
N LYS A 32 -4.12 -4.40 -28.20
CA LYS A 32 -3.84 -3.02 -28.66
C LYS A 32 -4.51 -1.91 -27.84
N ARG A 33 -4.63 -2.07 -26.51
CA ARG A 33 -5.22 -1.07 -25.61
C ARG A 33 -4.16 -0.47 -24.70
N LYS A 34 -4.42 0.72 -24.15
CA LYS A 34 -3.53 1.43 -23.21
C LYS A 34 -3.69 0.97 -21.76
N ASP A 35 -4.82 0.39 -21.44
CA ASP A 35 -5.23 -0.06 -20.09
C ASP A 35 -4.88 -1.54 -19.82
N VAL A 36 -3.90 -2.06 -20.54
CA VAL A 36 -3.37 -3.42 -20.36
C VAL A 36 -2.39 -3.45 -19.20
N LEU A 37 -2.47 -4.53 -18.42
CA LEU A 37 -1.48 -5.00 -17.48
C LEU A 37 -0.95 -6.35 -17.95
N LEU A 38 0.36 -6.49 -18.01
CA LEU A 38 0.96 -7.77 -18.37
C LEU A 38 1.00 -8.70 -17.15
N ASP A 39 0.84 -9.99 -17.38
CA ASP A 39 0.97 -11.01 -16.35
C ASP A 39 2.35 -10.96 -15.67
N SER A 40 3.40 -10.64 -16.42
CA SER A 40 4.76 -10.41 -15.93
C SER A 40 4.84 -9.23 -14.92
N GLU A 41 3.91 -8.26 -15.00
CA GLU A 41 3.81 -7.16 -14.04
C GLU A 41 3.09 -7.54 -12.74
N LEU A 42 2.44 -8.70 -12.67
CA LEU A 42 1.71 -9.18 -11.50
C LEU A 42 2.60 -9.51 -10.29
N GLY A 43 3.86 -9.51 -10.47
CA GLY A 43 4.98 -9.42 -9.54
C GLY A 43 4.84 -10.12 -8.19
N LYS A 44 5.94 -10.08 -7.42
CA LYS A 44 6.11 -10.72 -6.12
C LYS A 44 5.23 -10.11 -5.00
N TYR A 45 4.75 -8.86 -5.19
CA TYR A 45 4.01 -8.12 -4.18
C TYR A 45 2.61 -7.78 -4.66
N PRO A 46 1.57 -8.50 -4.17
CA PRO A 46 0.16 -8.24 -4.54
C PRO A 46 -0.29 -6.80 -4.27
N THR A 47 0.27 -6.15 -3.25
CA THR A 47 -0.02 -4.76 -2.90
C THR A 47 0.32 -3.79 -4.02
N LEU A 48 1.45 -3.99 -4.71
CA LEU A 48 1.85 -3.16 -5.84
C LEU A 48 0.88 -3.32 -7.02
N LEU A 49 0.42 -4.55 -7.26
CA LEU A 49 -0.60 -4.81 -8.26
C LEU A 49 -1.92 -4.12 -7.92
N LYS A 50 -2.39 -4.25 -6.66
CA LYS A 50 -3.62 -3.57 -6.20
C LYS A 50 -3.52 -2.05 -6.43
N ALA A 51 -2.39 -1.44 -6.10
CA ALA A 51 -2.17 -0.01 -6.34
C ALA A 51 -2.23 0.35 -7.83
N LYS A 52 -1.55 -0.43 -8.71
CA LYS A 52 -1.61 -0.24 -10.17
C LYS A 52 -3.03 -0.37 -10.72
N MET A 53 -3.77 -1.38 -10.28
CA MET A 53 -5.16 -1.59 -10.69
C MET A 53 -6.05 -0.45 -10.22
N LEU A 54 -5.94 -0.05 -8.96
CA LEU A 54 -6.72 1.06 -8.38
C LEU A 54 -6.48 2.35 -9.18
N ARG A 55 -5.22 2.69 -9.46
CA ARG A 55 -4.86 3.84 -10.28
C ARG A 55 -5.47 3.81 -11.69
N LYS A 56 -5.45 2.65 -12.35
CA LYS A 56 -6.06 2.49 -13.69
C LYS A 56 -7.58 2.61 -13.65
N VAL A 57 -8.25 2.11 -12.60
CA VAL A 57 -9.71 2.18 -12.46
C VAL A 57 -10.19 3.59 -12.14
N ILE A 58 -9.49 4.28 -11.24
CA ILE A 58 -9.87 5.59 -10.74
C ILE A 58 -9.40 6.71 -11.69
N GLY A 59 -8.30 6.50 -12.42
CA GLY A 59 -7.65 7.51 -13.26
C GLY A 59 -6.74 8.44 -12.45
N SER A 60 -6.17 9.45 -13.12
CA SER A 60 -5.34 10.46 -12.46
C SER A 60 -6.24 11.43 -11.68
N HIS A 61 -6.09 11.45 -10.36
CA HIS A 61 -6.74 12.40 -9.47
C HIS A 61 -5.76 13.48 -8.99
N HIS A 62 -6.30 14.64 -8.63
CA HIS A 62 -5.53 15.72 -7.98
C HIS A 62 -4.97 15.32 -6.61
N ASP A 63 -5.52 14.27 -5.99
CA ASP A 63 -5.13 13.73 -4.67
C ASP A 63 -4.45 12.36 -4.77
N ASP A 64 -3.45 12.27 -5.64
CA ASP A 64 -2.66 11.03 -5.79
C ASP A 64 -1.65 10.92 -4.64
N GLN A 65 -2.13 10.45 -3.48
CA GLN A 65 -1.35 10.29 -2.26
C GLN A 65 -1.26 8.83 -1.84
N LEU A 66 -0.04 8.41 -1.51
CA LEU A 66 0.26 7.19 -0.76
C LEU A 66 0.56 7.56 0.68
N THR A 67 -0.19 7.00 1.62
CA THR A 67 0.08 7.12 3.05
C THR A 67 0.38 5.74 3.63
N ILE A 68 1.50 5.61 4.33
CA ILE A 68 1.87 4.40 5.07
C ILE A 68 1.84 4.73 6.56
N GLY A 69 0.90 4.10 7.30
CA GLY A 69 0.83 4.20 8.76
C GLY A 69 1.67 3.08 9.39
N VAL A 70 2.39 3.42 10.45
CA VAL A 70 3.26 2.50 11.20
C VAL A 70 2.94 2.59 12.69
N ASP A 71 2.56 1.47 13.29
CA ASP A 71 2.38 1.32 14.74
C ASP A 71 3.61 0.60 15.34
N PRO A 72 4.52 1.33 16.01
CA PRO A 72 5.80 0.81 16.50
C PRO A 72 5.67 0.14 17.86
N GLY A 73 5.29 -1.14 17.89
CA GLY A 73 5.24 -1.97 19.09
C GLY A 73 6.29 -3.09 19.10
N ASP A 74 6.10 -4.10 19.97
CA ASP A 74 6.86 -5.37 19.93
C ASP A 74 6.74 -6.06 18.59
N ARG A 75 5.62 -5.86 17.94
CA ARG A 75 5.35 -6.16 16.54
C ARG A 75 4.94 -4.85 15.86
N ILE A 76 5.48 -4.61 14.70
CA ILE A 76 5.28 -3.36 13.98
C ILE A 76 4.14 -3.52 13.00
N GLY A 77 3.01 -2.88 13.27
CA GLY A 77 1.87 -2.81 12.37
C GLY A 77 2.15 -1.84 11.23
N ILE A 78 1.74 -2.19 10.01
CA ILE A 78 1.88 -1.34 8.82
C ILE A 78 0.57 -1.37 8.06
N SER A 79 -0.01 -0.21 7.79
CA SER A 79 -1.21 -0.03 6.96
C SER A 79 -0.89 0.83 5.76
N ILE A 80 -1.37 0.44 4.58
CA ILE A 80 -1.12 1.11 3.32
C ILE A 80 -2.43 1.70 2.80
N ILE A 81 -2.52 3.03 2.77
CA ILE A 81 -3.64 3.77 2.21
C ILE A 81 -3.17 4.42 0.91
N TYR A 82 -3.86 4.12 -0.18
CA TYR A 82 -3.59 4.69 -1.49
C TYR A 82 -4.88 5.15 -2.15
N LEU A 83 -4.91 6.39 -2.63
CA LEU A 83 -6.11 7.03 -3.20
C LEU A 83 -7.34 6.93 -2.27
N HIS A 84 -7.12 7.18 -0.96
CA HIS A 84 -8.10 7.12 0.13
C HIS A 84 -8.62 5.71 0.52
N ASP A 85 -8.19 4.65 -0.17
CA ASP A 85 -8.53 3.27 0.16
C ASP A 85 -7.38 2.55 0.88
N GLU A 86 -7.69 1.81 1.93
CA GLU A 86 -6.74 0.85 2.51
C GLU A 86 -6.59 -0.33 1.56
N ILE A 87 -5.42 -0.41 0.92
CA ILE A 87 -5.14 -1.45 -0.07
C ILE A 87 -4.52 -2.69 0.53
N ASP A 88 -3.80 -2.55 1.65
CA ASP A 88 -3.19 -3.68 2.36
C ASP A 88 -2.76 -3.32 3.78
N SER A 89 -2.42 -4.35 4.58
CA SER A 89 -1.82 -4.18 5.90
C SER A 89 -0.93 -5.37 6.27
N PHE A 90 0.16 -5.10 7.00
CA PHE A 90 1.19 -6.07 7.37
C PHE A 90 1.55 -5.97 8.85
N VAL A 91 2.25 -6.99 9.32
CA VAL A 91 2.86 -6.99 10.66
C VAL A 91 4.28 -7.51 10.51
N GLU A 92 5.24 -6.68 10.90
CA GLU A 92 6.66 -7.00 10.87
C GLU A 92 7.23 -7.24 12.27
N SER A 93 8.29 -8.02 12.34
CA SER A 93 8.92 -8.42 13.61
C SER A 93 10.12 -7.56 14.00
N SER A 94 10.58 -6.69 13.11
CA SER A 94 11.75 -5.84 13.36
C SER A 94 11.66 -4.50 12.62
N PRO A 95 12.31 -3.44 13.15
CA PRO A 95 12.41 -2.16 12.44
C PRO A 95 13.05 -2.27 11.06
N HIS A 96 13.99 -3.19 10.89
CA HIS A 96 14.66 -3.40 9.60
C HIS A 96 13.73 -4.03 8.56
N SER A 97 12.99 -5.10 8.91
CA SER A 97 12.01 -5.70 7.98
C SER A 97 10.88 -4.73 7.65
N ALA A 98 10.41 -3.95 8.62
CA ALA A 98 9.43 -2.89 8.38
C ALA A 98 9.97 -1.84 7.39
N PHE A 99 11.19 -1.38 7.57
CA PHE A 99 11.83 -0.44 6.65
C PHE A 99 12.00 -0.99 5.23
N GLU A 100 12.40 -2.26 5.07
CA GLU A 100 12.54 -2.89 3.74
C GLU A 100 11.18 -3.01 3.03
N LEU A 101 10.12 -3.40 3.75
CA LEU A 101 8.77 -3.43 3.20
C LEU A 101 8.30 -2.03 2.79
N ILE A 102 8.42 -1.05 3.69
CA ILE A 102 8.05 0.35 3.42
C ILE A 102 8.83 0.88 2.22
N SER A 103 10.13 0.62 2.14
CA SER A 103 10.97 1.05 1.02
C SER A 103 10.49 0.44 -0.31
N THR A 104 10.16 -0.85 -0.31
CA THR A 104 9.62 -1.55 -1.49
C THR A 104 8.31 -0.91 -1.97
N LEU A 105 7.41 -0.58 -1.04
CA LEU A 105 6.13 0.06 -1.36
C LEU A 105 6.31 1.49 -1.87
N LEU A 106 7.18 2.27 -1.22
CA LEU A 106 7.49 3.65 -1.63
C LEU A 106 8.12 3.71 -3.03
N LEU A 107 8.94 2.73 -3.40
CA LEU A 107 9.55 2.65 -4.72
C LEU A 107 8.60 2.09 -5.78
N GLY A 108 7.75 1.14 -5.40
CA GLY A 108 6.90 0.42 -6.33
C GLY A 108 5.54 1.04 -6.61
N ILE A 109 5.02 1.88 -5.67
CA ILE A 109 3.76 2.59 -5.87
C ILE A 109 4.06 3.98 -6.41
N ASP A 110 3.59 4.24 -7.62
CA ASP A 110 3.68 5.54 -8.24
C ASP A 110 2.60 6.47 -7.67
N SER A 111 3.00 7.57 -7.02
CA SER A 111 2.12 8.57 -6.43
C SER A 111 2.80 9.94 -6.39
N GLN A 112 2.00 11.02 -6.50
CA GLN A 112 2.51 12.39 -6.48
C GLN A 112 3.00 12.79 -5.09
N ARG A 113 2.34 12.31 -4.04
CA ARG A 113 2.71 12.58 -2.66
C ARG A 113 2.88 11.28 -1.89
N LYS A 114 3.98 11.15 -1.16
CA LYS A 114 4.29 9.99 -0.31
C LYS A 114 4.48 10.45 1.12
N VAL A 115 3.67 9.88 2.02
CA VAL A 115 3.70 10.20 3.45
C VAL A 115 3.88 8.91 4.24
N VAL A 116 4.78 8.94 5.23
CA VAL A 116 4.90 7.87 6.22
C VAL A 116 4.58 8.47 7.59
N ARG A 117 3.53 7.99 8.22
CA ARG A 117 3.10 8.37 9.56
C ARG A 117 3.50 7.28 10.54
N ILE A 118 4.23 7.65 11.56
CA ILE A 118 4.77 6.70 12.55
C ILE A 118 4.26 7.12 13.93
N GLY A 119 3.60 6.21 14.62
CA GLY A 119 3.17 6.43 16.00
C GLY A 119 4.34 6.63 16.95
N ASP A 120 4.12 7.30 18.08
CA ASP A 120 5.14 7.58 19.09
C ASP A 120 5.14 6.56 20.25
N GLY A 121 4.32 5.52 20.18
CA GLY A 121 4.14 4.52 21.25
C GLY A 121 5.42 3.80 21.67
N ASN A 122 6.40 3.67 20.78
CA ASN A 122 7.76 3.21 21.09
C ASN A 122 8.80 4.12 20.45
N PHE A 123 9.22 5.14 21.19
CA PHE A 123 10.13 6.19 20.71
C PHE A 123 11.41 5.65 20.06
N ALA A 124 12.01 4.57 20.58
CA ALA A 124 13.24 4.01 20.03
C ALA A 124 13.03 3.42 18.64
N ILE A 125 11.96 2.65 18.45
CA ILE A 125 11.58 2.04 17.16
C ILE A 125 11.15 3.14 16.18
N THR A 126 10.31 4.08 16.62
CA THR A 126 9.86 5.25 15.84
C THR A 126 11.04 6.00 15.26
N LYS A 127 11.99 6.42 16.12
CA LYS A 127 13.19 7.14 15.71
C LYS A 127 14.05 6.33 14.73
N GLN A 128 14.21 5.03 14.97
CA GLN A 128 15.00 4.17 14.10
C GLN A 128 14.40 4.09 12.69
N ILE A 129 13.09 3.80 12.58
CA ILE A 129 12.40 3.72 11.28
C ILE A 129 12.42 5.07 10.57
N ALA A 130 12.08 6.15 11.28
CA ALA A 130 12.07 7.50 10.71
C ALA A 130 13.43 7.89 10.13
N LEU A 131 14.53 7.63 10.86
CA LEU A 131 15.88 7.93 10.39
C LEU A 131 16.29 7.09 9.17
N MET A 132 15.90 5.81 9.12
CA MET A 132 16.19 4.97 7.95
C MET A 132 15.46 5.46 6.71
N ILE A 133 14.18 5.83 6.83
CA ILE A 133 13.38 6.37 5.72
C ILE A 133 13.96 7.71 5.26
N GLN A 134 14.22 8.61 6.20
CA GLN A 134 14.75 9.94 5.90
C GLN A 134 16.11 9.89 5.21
N ARG A 135 17.02 8.99 5.63
CA ARG A 135 18.33 8.79 4.98
C ARG A 135 18.22 8.25 3.56
N ARG A 136 17.23 7.40 3.26
CA ARG A 136 17.08 6.79 1.95
C ARG A 136 16.32 7.65 0.96
N PHE A 137 15.30 8.36 1.42
CA PHE A 137 14.35 9.05 0.54
C PHE A 137 14.44 10.57 0.60
N ASN A 138 15.09 11.14 1.63
CA ASN A 138 15.18 12.60 1.83
C ASN A 138 13.80 13.27 1.67
N ASP A 139 13.75 14.33 0.87
CA ASP A 139 12.55 15.15 0.62
C ASP A 139 11.51 14.46 -0.29
N LEU A 140 11.82 13.27 -0.82
CA LEU A 140 10.88 12.51 -1.67
C LEU A 140 9.73 11.89 -0.87
N VAL A 141 9.90 11.75 0.45
CA VAL A 141 8.91 11.14 1.35
C VAL A 141 8.77 12.02 2.59
N HIS A 142 7.55 12.43 2.86
CA HIS A 142 7.24 13.18 4.08
C HIS A 142 7.07 12.21 5.25
N VAL A 143 7.85 12.39 6.33
CA VAL A 143 7.77 11.57 7.53
C VAL A 143 7.13 12.39 8.66
N GLU A 144 6.02 11.91 9.20
CA GLU A 144 5.27 12.49 10.30
C GLU A 144 5.32 11.57 11.51
N ILE A 145 5.60 12.11 12.71
CA ILE A 145 5.44 11.37 13.96
C ILE A 145 4.09 11.78 14.56
N VAL A 146 3.26 10.78 14.85
CA VAL A 146 1.87 10.97 15.31
C VAL A 146 1.75 10.55 16.77
N ASP A 147 1.15 11.43 17.57
CA ASP A 147 0.80 11.14 18.97
C ASP A 147 -0.32 10.09 19.02
N GLU A 148 -0.04 8.96 19.66
CA GLU A 148 -1.02 7.87 19.84
C GLU A 148 -2.02 8.10 20.99
N HIS A 149 -1.90 9.17 21.78
CA HIS A 149 -2.77 9.51 22.92
C HIS A 149 -4.20 9.91 22.51
N GLY A 150 -4.77 9.32 21.53
CA GLY A 150 -6.16 9.53 21.08
C GLY A 150 -6.58 8.51 20.02
N THR A 151 -5.65 7.74 19.52
CA THR A 151 -5.88 6.74 18.45
C THR A 151 -6.10 5.33 18.99
N SER A 152 -5.95 5.11 20.32
CA SER A 152 -6.18 3.81 20.95
C SER A 152 -7.66 3.42 20.86
N LEU A 153 -7.97 2.46 20.01
CA LEU A 153 -9.28 1.82 19.98
C LEU A 153 -9.64 1.21 21.35
N PRO A 154 -10.91 1.24 21.77
CA PRO A 154 -11.35 0.69 23.05
C PRO A 154 -10.89 -0.76 23.23
N LYS A 155 -10.45 -1.12 24.43
CA LYS A 155 -9.89 -2.42 24.84
C LYS A 155 -10.83 -3.65 24.69
N TYR A 156 -11.87 -3.58 23.92
CA TYR A 156 -12.89 -4.64 23.76
C TYR A 156 -12.69 -5.56 22.55
N ILE A 157 -11.48 -5.68 22.03
CA ILE A 157 -11.18 -6.63 20.96
C ILE A 157 -10.39 -7.80 21.54
N ASP A 158 -10.99 -8.98 21.42
CA ASP A 158 -10.57 -10.31 21.86
C ASP A 158 -9.05 -10.53 21.82
N ALA A 159 -8.47 -10.99 22.96
CA ALA A 159 -7.03 -11.19 23.15
C ALA A 159 -6.36 -12.16 22.14
N ASN A 160 -7.12 -12.89 21.35
CA ASN A 160 -6.64 -13.87 20.37
C ASN A 160 -6.27 -13.29 18.99
N ARG A 161 -6.34 -11.97 18.80
CA ARG A 161 -6.10 -11.32 17.50
C ARG A 161 -5.07 -10.19 17.57
N ARG A 162 -3.92 -10.43 18.19
CA ARG A 162 -2.85 -9.41 18.31
C ARG A 162 -2.48 -8.78 16.96
N GLY A 163 -2.29 -9.57 15.91
CA GLY A 163 -1.95 -9.03 14.58
C GLY A 163 -3.06 -8.23 13.90
N VAL A 164 -4.33 -8.40 14.29
CA VAL A 164 -5.45 -7.57 13.81
C VAL A 164 -5.39 -6.19 14.50
N ARG A 165 -5.06 -6.16 15.79
CA ARG A 165 -4.92 -4.94 16.57
C ARG A 165 -3.79 -4.07 16.03
N ASP A 166 -2.62 -4.64 15.82
CA ASP A 166 -1.43 -3.92 15.32
C ASP A 166 -1.72 -3.26 13.95
N ARG A 167 -2.46 -3.96 13.08
CA ARG A 167 -2.90 -3.40 11.78
C ARG A 167 -3.96 -2.31 11.92
N SER A 168 -4.90 -2.46 12.86
CA SER A 168 -5.94 -1.45 13.09
C SER A 168 -5.36 -0.16 13.66
N SER A 169 -4.38 -0.26 14.57
CA SER A 169 -3.65 0.89 15.10
C SER A 169 -2.86 1.59 14.00
N ALA A 170 -2.13 0.84 13.17
CA ALA A 170 -1.39 1.40 12.03
C ALA A 170 -2.32 2.11 11.03
N ARG A 171 -3.55 1.60 10.82
CA ARG A 171 -4.56 2.28 10.00
C ARG A 171 -5.01 3.60 10.62
N ALA A 172 -5.26 3.63 11.92
CA ALA A 172 -5.66 4.86 12.62
C ALA A 172 -4.56 5.94 12.56
N ILE A 173 -3.30 5.54 12.60
CA ILE A 173 -2.14 6.43 12.44
C ILE A 173 -2.04 6.95 10.99
N ALA A 174 -2.42 6.15 10.00
CA ALA A 174 -2.37 6.53 8.60
C ALA A 174 -3.44 7.54 8.17
N LEU A 175 -4.58 7.57 8.88
CA LEU A 175 -5.71 8.48 8.59
C LEU A 175 -5.53 9.84 9.26
#